data_cf033b19adbcda16145d50aaa0e6f774
#
_entry.id   cf033b19adbcda16145d50aaa0e6f774
#
_cell.length_a   1.000
_cell.length_b   1.000
_cell.length_c   1.000
_cell.angle_alpha   90.00
_cell.angle_beta   90.00
_cell.angle_gamma   90.00
#
_symmetry.space_group_name_H-M   'P 1'
#
loop_
_entity.id
_entity.type
_entity.pdbx_description
1 polymer ?
#
loop_
_entity_poly.entity_id
_entity_poly.type
_entity_poly.pdbx_seq_one_letter_code
_entity_poly.pdbx_strand_id
1 'polypeptide(L)'
;MYEQAGKIWIRKSCAKHGEFNELYWGSSDIYQRAKRYARDGKGVDNPFVSKQDPTCPIDCGLCKLHTSHTALGNIVLTNRCDLNCWYCFFFAEKAGYVYEPSLNQIRSMVRSLRNEKPVPCNAVQLTGGEPTLREDLLDIIKICREEGIDHVQLNTDGIRLSTDPTLAEKVRKAGVNTIYLSYDGTTLEKNPKNHREIPGILDNCKRAGVGIVLVPTVIKGTNDSEVGSIIRFALKNLGVIRGVNFQPISIVGRVPERERERFRITIPDVMIKIEEDFTGEISCDDFYPIPSCMPFSNFVEALTHEREYELSTHFACGMATYVFLDGEKIIPMPRFVDVDGFFEYLDEKAVDLREGASKYAVGIKLLYSLFTKYVDKSKAPKRLNVSRILFDALLKHDYRALGILQHNSLFIGLMHFQDLYNWDIERAKRCAIHYATPDERIIPFCTFNVIPEWYRDKVQKEYGMPISEWEKKTGRKLSDDLYRRIVSSEPLKAPQAS
;
A
#
# COMPACT_ATOMS: atom_id res chain seq x y z
N MET A 1 -8.27 -24.49 -3.89
CA MET A 1 -8.14 -23.75 -5.17
C MET A 1 -7.95 -24.73 -6.30
N TYR A 2 -8.37 -24.40 -7.52
CA TYR A 2 -8.20 -25.24 -8.71
C TYR A 2 -8.05 -24.37 -9.95
N GLU A 3 -7.45 -24.94 -10.99
CA GLU A 3 -7.29 -24.28 -12.28
C GLU A 3 -8.44 -24.64 -13.21
N GLN A 4 -8.95 -23.63 -13.91
CA GLN A 4 -9.92 -23.82 -14.99
C GLN A 4 -9.74 -22.71 -16.02
N ALA A 5 -9.63 -23.10 -17.30
CA ALA A 5 -9.45 -22.18 -18.42
C ALA A 5 -8.31 -21.17 -18.23
N GLY A 6 -7.14 -21.62 -17.76
CA GLY A 6 -5.95 -20.80 -17.53
C GLY A 6 -6.08 -19.80 -16.37
N LYS A 7 -7.07 -19.97 -15.49
CA LYS A 7 -7.33 -19.12 -14.34
C LYS A 7 -7.40 -19.92 -13.06
N ILE A 8 -7.15 -19.29 -11.92
CA ILE A 8 -7.28 -19.91 -10.60
C ILE A 8 -8.62 -19.52 -9.98
N TRP A 9 -9.35 -20.52 -9.54
CA TRP A 9 -10.65 -20.41 -8.88
C TRP A 9 -10.57 -20.89 -7.44
N ILE A 10 -11.36 -20.28 -6.56
CA ILE A 10 -11.55 -20.77 -5.20
C ILE A 10 -12.96 -21.37 -5.06
N ARG A 11 -13.01 -22.63 -4.58
CA ARG A 11 -14.26 -23.29 -4.21
C ARG A 11 -14.37 -23.38 -2.71
N LYS A 12 -15.52 -23.00 -2.19
CA LYS A 12 -15.88 -23.10 -0.77
C LYS A 12 -17.20 -23.80 -0.64
N SER A 13 -17.37 -24.62 0.39
CA SER A 13 -18.64 -25.29 0.71
C SER A 13 -19.07 -24.96 2.14
N CYS A 14 -20.34 -24.75 2.31
CA CYS A 14 -20.99 -24.55 3.61
C CYS A 14 -22.22 -25.44 3.70
N ALA A 15 -22.35 -26.22 4.76
CA ALA A 15 -23.48 -27.12 4.95
C ALA A 15 -24.85 -26.39 4.94
N LYS A 16 -24.88 -25.10 5.35
CA LYS A 16 -26.09 -24.29 5.39
C LYS A 16 -26.35 -23.51 4.10
N HIS A 17 -25.28 -23.06 3.40
CA HIS A 17 -25.40 -22.10 2.28
C HIS A 17 -24.98 -22.70 0.92
N GLY A 18 -24.58 -23.99 0.87
CA GLY A 18 -24.16 -24.65 -0.36
C GLY A 18 -22.74 -24.38 -0.79
N GLU A 19 -22.49 -24.49 -2.10
CA GLU A 19 -21.18 -24.29 -2.71
C GLU A 19 -21.04 -22.88 -3.29
N PHE A 20 -19.84 -22.32 -3.13
CA PHE A 20 -19.43 -21.05 -3.70
C PHE A 20 -18.21 -21.27 -4.59
N ASN A 21 -18.22 -20.63 -5.74
CA ASN A 21 -17.14 -20.67 -6.69
C ASN A 21 -16.83 -19.26 -7.18
N GLU A 22 -15.58 -18.80 -7.04
CA GLU A 22 -15.20 -17.44 -7.36
C GLU A 22 -13.84 -17.38 -8.05
N LEU A 23 -13.66 -16.41 -8.96
CA LEU A 23 -12.37 -16.11 -9.55
C LEU A 23 -11.42 -15.59 -8.46
N TYR A 24 -10.30 -16.31 -8.28
CA TYR A 24 -9.28 -15.96 -7.31
C TYR A 24 -8.11 -15.22 -7.95
N TRP A 25 -7.68 -15.65 -9.15
CA TRP A 25 -6.54 -15.09 -9.86
C TRP A 25 -6.70 -15.29 -11.38
N GLY A 26 -6.55 -14.20 -12.16
CA GLY A 26 -6.90 -14.18 -13.59
C GLY A 26 -5.96 -14.93 -14.53
N SER A 27 -4.80 -15.44 -14.05
CA SER A 27 -3.83 -16.22 -14.83
C SER A 27 -3.20 -17.31 -13.97
N SER A 28 -3.28 -18.57 -14.41
CA SER A 28 -2.64 -19.70 -13.74
C SER A 28 -1.12 -19.62 -13.84
N ASP A 29 -0.56 -19.19 -14.96
CA ASP A 29 0.89 -19.14 -15.17
C ASP A 29 1.53 -18.09 -14.24
N ILE A 30 0.95 -16.88 -14.17
CA ILE A 30 1.42 -15.84 -13.26
C ILE A 30 1.26 -16.30 -11.80
N TYR A 31 0.17 -17.02 -11.47
CA TYR A 31 -0.02 -17.59 -10.14
C TYR A 31 1.05 -18.59 -9.76
N GLN A 32 1.37 -19.55 -10.63
CA GLN A 32 2.39 -20.56 -10.38
C GLN A 32 3.79 -19.94 -10.26
N ARG A 33 4.09 -18.92 -11.09
CA ARG A 33 5.32 -18.15 -10.98
C ARG A 33 5.41 -17.42 -9.63
N ALA A 34 4.37 -16.70 -9.23
CA ALA A 34 4.33 -15.98 -7.96
C ALA A 34 4.43 -16.91 -6.75
N LYS A 35 3.80 -18.09 -6.82
CA LYS A 35 3.81 -19.10 -5.75
C LYS A 35 5.21 -19.61 -5.41
N ARG A 36 6.18 -19.59 -6.36
CA ARG A 36 7.58 -19.99 -6.09
C ARG A 36 8.27 -19.13 -5.04
N TYR A 37 7.79 -17.89 -4.84
CA TYR A 37 8.30 -16.96 -3.85
C TYR A 37 7.55 -17.00 -2.51
N ALA A 38 6.63 -17.96 -2.33
CA ALA A 38 5.92 -18.11 -1.06
C ALA A 38 6.91 -18.43 0.07
N ARG A 39 6.93 -17.57 1.08
CA ARG A 39 7.79 -17.70 2.27
C ARG A 39 6.99 -17.30 3.51
N ASP A 40 7.25 -17.97 4.60
CA ASP A 40 6.76 -17.57 5.92
C ASP A 40 7.80 -16.68 6.60
N GLY A 41 7.33 -15.66 7.29
CA GLY A 41 8.17 -14.78 8.10
C GLY A 41 8.24 -15.27 9.55
N LYS A 42 8.75 -14.39 10.44
CA LYS A 42 8.98 -14.69 11.86
C LYS A 42 7.68 -14.81 12.68
N GLY A 43 6.54 -14.31 12.13
CA GLY A 43 5.30 -14.27 12.89
C GLY A 43 5.35 -13.29 14.05
N VAL A 44 4.62 -13.61 15.13
CA VAL A 44 4.44 -12.74 16.32
C VAL A 44 4.63 -13.54 17.60
N ASP A 45 5.46 -13.02 18.51
CA ASP A 45 5.73 -13.63 19.82
C ASP A 45 4.70 -13.19 20.87
N ASN A 46 4.22 -11.94 20.79
CA ASN A 46 3.26 -11.36 21.72
C ASN A 46 1.91 -11.04 21.02
N PRO A 47 0.87 -11.88 21.23
CA PRO A 47 -0.40 -11.71 20.56
C PRO A 47 -1.16 -10.44 20.92
N PHE A 48 -1.85 -9.83 19.92
CA PHE A 48 -2.76 -8.68 20.06
C PHE A 48 -4.18 -9.10 19.66
N VAL A 49 -4.76 -9.98 20.47
CA VAL A 49 -6.10 -10.57 20.28
C VAL A 49 -6.87 -10.55 21.58
N SER A 50 -8.20 -10.66 21.50
CA SER A 50 -9.08 -10.62 22.68
C SER A 50 -9.14 -11.94 23.44
N LYS A 51 -8.66 -13.06 22.86
CA LYS A 51 -8.71 -14.41 23.48
C LYS A 51 -7.34 -15.08 23.43
N GLN A 52 -7.07 -15.92 24.42
CA GLN A 52 -5.83 -16.68 24.51
C GLN A 52 -5.71 -17.71 23.36
N ASP A 53 -6.79 -18.42 23.04
CA ASP A 53 -6.89 -19.39 21.95
C ASP A 53 -7.89 -18.90 20.90
N PRO A 54 -7.44 -18.03 19.96
CA PRO A 54 -8.34 -17.44 18.97
C PRO A 54 -8.70 -18.42 17.86
N THR A 55 -9.96 -18.41 17.45
CA THR A 55 -10.46 -19.15 16.30
C THR A 55 -10.54 -18.24 15.08
N CYS A 56 -9.81 -18.57 14.02
CA CYS A 56 -9.86 -17.85 12.75
C CYS A 56 -11.12 -18.19 11.93
N PRO A 57 -11.82 -17.19 11.35
CA PRO A 57 -11.64 -15.74 11.45
C PRO A 57 -12.48 -15.09 12.57
N ILE A 58 -13.07 -15.84 13.49
CA ILE A 58 -14.07 -15.36 14.47
C ILE A 58 -13.44 -14.44 15.52
N ASP A 59 -12.26 -14.82 16.02
CA ASP A 59 -11.53 -14.07 17.04
C ASP A 59 -10.25 -13.45 16.46
N CYS A 60 -10.36 -12.83 15.27
CA CYS A 60 -9.20 -12.40 14.50
C CYS A 60 -8.48 -11.21 15.17
N GLY A 61 -7.19 -11.30 15.12
CA GLY A 61 -6.20 -10.32 15.52
C GLY A 61 -4.83 -10.94 15.30
N LEU A 62 -3.77 -10.15 15.49
CA LEU A 62 -2.42 -10.64 15.33
C LEU A 62 -2.10 -11.65 16.43
N CYS A 63 -1.95 -12.91 16.10
CA CYS A 63 -1.80 -14.03 17.03
C CYS A 63 -0.75 -15.03 16.54
N LYS A 64 -0.46 -16.06 17.34
CA LYS A 64 0.54 -17.09 17.01
C LYS A 64 0.26 -17.92 15.75
N LEU A 65 -0.95 -17.82 15.18
CA LEU A 65 -1.27 -18.45 13.90
C LEU A 65 -0.79 -17.63 12.69
N HIS A 66 -0.34 -16.37 12.92
CA HIS A 66 0.23 -15.54 11.88
C HIS A 66 1.71 -15.92 11.65
N THR A 67 2.06 -16.04 10.36
CA THR A 67 3.45 -16.26 9.92
C THR A 67 4.06 -14.97 9.35
N SER A 68 3.47 -13.82 9.70
CA SER A 68 3.88 -12.48 9.32
C SER A 68 3.66 -11.53 10.51
N HIS A 69 4.29 -10.38 10.50
CA HIS A 69 4.12 -9.30 11.47
C HIS A 69 3.72 -8.01 10.74
N THR A 70 3.51 -6.92 11.47
CA THR A 70 3.06 -5.66 10.86
C THR A 70 4.20 -4.92 10.17
N ALA A 71 4.19 -4.91 8.84
CA ALA A 71 5.06 -4.02 8.04
C ALA A 71 4.42 -2.62 7.85
N LEU A 72 3.08 -2.54 7.81
CA LEU A 72 2.35 -1.28 7.74
C LEU A 72 1.13 -1.31 8.66
N GLY A 73 1.16 -0.49 9.71
CA GLY A 73 0.02 -0.29 10.62
C GLY A 73 -0.94 0.76 10.06
N ASN A 74 -2.24 0.45 9.99
CA ASN A 74 -3.27 1.41 9.63
C ASN A 74 -3.96 1.95 10.88
N ILE A 75 -4.16 3.25 10.93
CA ILE A 75 -4.90 3.93 11.99
C ILE A 75 -6.05 4.70 11.35
N VAL A 76 -7.28 4.25 11.64
CA VAL A 76 -8.49 4.95 11.20
C VAL A 76 -8.69 6.19 12.05
N LEU A 77 -8.54 7.37 11.45
CA LEU A 77 -8.67 8.63 12.16
C LEU A 77 -10.11 9.11 12.27
N THR A 78 -10.89 8.87 11.24
CA THR A 78 -12.31 9.25 11.18
C THR A 78 -13.03 8.41 10.14
N ASN A 79 -14.33 8.21 10.30
CA ASN A 79 -15.20 7.66 9.25
C ASN A 79 -15.93 8.76 8.47
N ARG A 80 -15.71 10.06 8.80
CA ARG A 80 -16.21 11.19 8.01
C ARG A 80 -15.42 11.32 6.71
N CYS A 81 -16.07 11.77 5.65
CA CYS A 81 -15.44 12.02 4.36
C CYS A 81 -16.16 13.17 3.66
N ASP A 82 -15.44 13.98 2.91
CA ASP A 82 -15.98 15.03 2.07
C ASP A 82 -16.43 14.55 0.68
N LEU A 83 -16.18 13.26 0.38
CA LEU A 83 -16.65 12.56 -0.81
C LEU A 83 -17.66 11.45 -0.46
N ASN A 84 -18.40 10.99 -1.48
CA ASN A 84 -19.39 9.92 -1.36
C ASN A 84 -19.18 8.85 -2.45
N CYS A 85 -18.00 8.24 -2.50
CA CYS A 85 -17.64 7.25 -3.50
C CYS A 85 -18.50 5.99 -3.37
N TRP A 86 -19.07 5.51 -4.49
CA TRP A 86 -20.00 4.39 -4.52
C TRP A 86 -19.37 3.03 -4.15
N TYR A 87 -18.05 2.88 -4.30
CA TYR A 87 -17.29 1.68 -3.98
C TYR A 87 -16.60 1.73 -2.60
N CYS A 88 -16.78 2.82 -1.84
CA CYS A 88 -16.11 3.00 -0.57
C CYS A 88 -16.72 2.12 0.54
N PHE A 89 -15.89 1.72 1.48
CA PHE A 89 -16.29 0.98 2.68
C PHE A 89 -16.23 1.80 3.97
N PHE A 90 -15.75 3.06 3.94
CA PHE A 90 -15.84 4.01 5.05
C PHE A 90 -16.90 5.07 4.77
N PHE A 91 -17.90 5.23 5.67
CA PHE A 91 -19.00 6.20 5.48
C PHE A 91 -19.76 6.45 6.78
N ALA A 92 -19.61 7.65 7.37
CA ALA A 92 -20.26 8.00 8.64
C ALA A 92 -21.79 8.12 8.48
N GLU A 93 -22.27 8.75 7.42
CA GLU A 93 -23.69 9.02 7.20
C GLU A 93 -24.54 7.76 7.27
N LYS A 94 -24.13 6.69 6.58
CA LYS A 94 -24.85 5.41 6.59
C LYS A 94 -24.62 4.59 7.86
N ALA A 95 -23.48 4.80 8.54
CA ALA A 95 -23.16 4.11 9.77
C ALA A 95 -24.01 4.61 10.95
N GLY A 96 -24.51 5.86 10.89
CA GLY A 96 -25.32 6.48 11.94
C GLY A 96 -24.52 6.99 13.13
N TYR A 97 -23.18 6.92 13.08
CA TYR A 97 -22.25 7.41 14.11
C TYR A 97 -21.02 8.04 13.47
N VAL A 98 -20.36 8.91 14.23
CA VAL A 98 -19.03 9.44 13.92
C VAL A 98 -18.01 8.72 14.79
N TYR A 99 -17.01 8.14 14.16
CA TYR A 99 -15.86 7.52 14.82
C TYR A 99 -14.64 8.44 14.66
N GLU A 100 -14.15 8.95 15.78
CA GLU A 100 -12.94 9.78 15.86
C GLU A 100 -12.22 9.48 17.17
N PRO A 101 -11.24 8.55 17.18
CA PRO A 101 -10.51 8.23 18.39
C PRO A 101 -9.77 9.45 18.93
N SER A 102 -9.74 9.59 20.25
CA SER A 102 -9.01 10.65 20.95
C SER A 102 -7.51 10.52 20.76
N LEU A 103 -6.75 11.60 21.00
CA LEU A 103 -5.28 11.58 20.93
C LEU A 103 -4.66 10.50 21.84
N ASN A 104 -5.27 10.25 23.02
CA ASN A 104 -4.80 9.18 23.90
C ASN A 104 -5.04 7.79 23.31
N GLN A 105 -6.18 7.55 22.66
CA GLN A 105 -6.45 6.30 21.97
C GLN A 105 -5.52 6.12 20.75
N ILE A 106 -5.27 7.18 19.99
CA ILE A 106 -4.28 7.17 18.91
C ILE A 106 -2.89 6.76 19.45
N ARG A 107 -2.47 7.38 20.56
CA ARG A 107 -1.18 7.05 21.21
C ARG A 107 -1.13 5.58 21.65
N SER A 108 -2.20 5.05 22.23
CA SER A 108 -2.29 3.62 22.60
C SER A 108 -2.19 2.72 21.37
N MET A 109 -2.93 3.02 20.30
CA MET A 109 -2.84 2.25 19.04
C MET A 109 -1.42 2.24 18.44
N VAL A 110 -0.73 3.39 18.43
CA VAL A 110 0.67 3.47 17.95
C VAL A 110 1.59 2.64 18.84
N ARG A 111 1.42 2.71 20.16
CA ARG A 111 2.21 1.90 21.11
C ARG A 111 1.98 0.42 20.95
N SER A 112 0.76 -0.04 20.68
CA SER A 112 0.48 -1.45 20.40
C SER A 112 1.29 -1.93 19.20
N LEU A 113 1.35 -1.15 18.12
CA LEU A 113 2.18 -1.44 16.94
C LEU A 113 3.70 -1.46 17.25
N ARG A 114 4.16 -0.51 18.07
CA ARG A 114 5.60 -0.43 18.47
C ARG A 114 6.01 -1.53 19.45
N ASN A 115 5.06 -2.06 20.22
CA ASN A 115 5.32 -3.13 21.18
C ASN A 115 5.30 -4.52 20.54
N GLU A 116 5.00 -4.65 19.27
CA GLU A 116 4.99 -5.91 18.52
C GLU A 116 6.39 -6.57 18.53
N LYS A 117 6.42 -7.88 18.74
CA LYS A 117 7.67 -8.68 18.80
C LYS A 117 7.55 -9.90 17.88
N PRO A 118 8.62 -10.36 17.26
CA PRO A 118 10.03 -9.92 17.45
C PRO A 118 10.37 -8.63 16.71
N VAL A 119 9.51 -8.15 15.81
CA VAL A 119 9.75 -6.98 14.95
C VAL A 119 8.71 -5.90 15.27
N PRO A 120 9.09 -4.77 15.88
CA PRO A 120 8.19 -3.66 16.10
C PRO A 120 7.83 -2.98 14.77
N CYS A 121 6.54 -2.66 14.58
CA CYS A 121 6.11 -1.89 13.41
C CYS A 121 6.69 -0.47 13.45
N ASN A 122 7.31 -0.02 12.36
CA ASN A 122 7.91 1.31 12.24
C ASN A 122 7.27 2.19 11.15
N ALA A 123 6.24 1.69 10.48
CA ALA A 123 5.52 2.42 9.44
C ALA A 123 4.02 2.43 9.70
N VAL A 124 3.39 3.59 9.62
CA VAL A 124 1.93 3.73 9.77
C VAL A 124 1.31 4.49 8.61
N GLN A 125 0.09 4.09 8.26
CA GLN A 125 -0.79 4.80 7.35
C GLN A 125 -1.95 5.41 8.15
N LEU A 126 -2.05 6.73 8.13
CA LEU A 126 -3.18 7.47 8.65
C LEU A 126 -4.29 7.46 7.58
N THR A 127 -5.44 6.87 7.93
CA THR A 127 -6.50 6.56 6.97
C THR A 127 -7.89 6.74 7.58
N GLY A 128 -8.93 6.36 6.85
CA GLY A 128 -10.31 6.40 7.31
C GLY A 128 -11.26 6.77 6.17
N GLY A 129 -12.20 7.67 6.43
CA GLY A 129 -12.90 8.42 5.39
C GLY A 129 -11.91 9.40 4.74
N GLU A 130 -11.91 10.67 5.21
CA GLU A 130 -10.89 11.64 4.83
C GLU A 130 -10.14 12.16 6.07
N PRO A 131 -8.90 11.72 6.31
CA PRO A 131 -8.11 12.10 7.48
C PRO A 131 -7.89 13.61 7.64
N THR A 132 -7.82 14.36 6.53
CA THR A 132 -7.61 15.81 6.56
C THR A 132 -8.79 16.60 7.13
N LEU A 133 -9.94 15.97 7.34
CA LEU A 133 -11.08 16.57 8.04
C LEU A 133 -10.85 16.69 9.57
N ARG A 134 -9.84 15.98 10.12
CA ARG A 134 -9.47 16.09 11.54
C ARG A 134 -8.72 17.39 11.79
N GLU A 135 -9.21 18.19 12.74
CA GLU A 135 -8.57 19.47 13.13
C GLU A 135 -7.25 19.25 13.87
N ASP A 136 -7.13 18.16 14.60
CA ASP A 136 -5.96 17.73 15.35
C ASP A 136 -4.99 16.82 14.56
N LEU A 137 -5.14 16.74 13.21
CA LEU A 137 -4.31 15.89 12.35
C LEU A 137 -2.81 16.08 12.58
N LEU A 138 -2.36 17.33 12.74
CA LEU A 138 -0.95 17.62 12.95
C LEU A 138 -0.41 17.07 14.27
N ASP A 139 -1.23 17.07 15.32
CA ASP A 139 -0.85 16.50 16.61
C ASP A 139 -0.85 14.96 16.56
N ILE A 140 -1.77 14.36 15.81
CA ILE A 140 -1.75 12.91 15.53
C ILE A 140 -0.46 12.50 14.83
N ILE A 141 -0.03 13.24 13.81
CA ILE A 141 1.23 12.97 13.08
C ILE A 141 2.43 13.06 14.05
N LYS A 142 2.47 14.08 14.90
CA LYS A 142 3.53 14.23 15.91
C LYS A 142 3.53 13.05 16.90
N ILE A 143 2.37 12.62 17.38
CA ILE A 143 2.24 11.43 18.25
C ILE A 143 2.88 10.21 17.59
N CYS A 144 2.62 9.95 16.31
CA CYS A 144 3.26 8.84 15.61
C CYS A 144 4.79 8.96 15.65
N ARG A 145 5.33 10.16 15.41
CA ARG A 145 6.79 10.39 15.45
C ARG A 145 7.38 10.27 16.86
N GLU A 146 6.71 10.80 17.87
CA GLU A 146 7.09 10.71 19.29
C GLU A 146 7.16 9.27 19.77
N GLU A 147 6.22 8.41 19.34
CA GLU A 147 6.17 6.99 19.69
C GLU A 147 7.13 6.13 18.83
N GLY A 148 7.99 6.75 18.00
CA GLY A 148 9.07 6.07 17.27
C GLY A 148 8.65 5.45 15.93
N ILE A 149 7.63 5.98 15.28
CA ILE A 149 7.30 5.61 13.91
C ILE A 149 8.23 6.35 12.94
N ASP A 150 8.96 5.62 12.12
CA ASP A 150 9.92 6.16 11.15
C ASP A 150 9.25 6.62 9.86
N HIS A 151 8.18 5.95 9.45
CA HIS A 151 7.46 6.25 8.22
C HIS A 151 5.99 6.51 8.48
N VAL A 152 5.55 7.76 8.29
CA VAL A 152 4.14 8.17 8.39
C VAL A 152 3.62 8.46 6.99
N GLN A 153 2.61 7.72 6.57
CA GLN A 153 1.92 7.84 5.31
C GLN A 153 0.52 8.41 5.53
N LEU A 154 0.15 9.44 4.78
CA LEU A 154 -1.19 10.04 4.83
C LEU A 154 -1.98 9.61 3.60
N ASN A 155 -3.07 8.85 3.82
CA ASN A 155 -4.00 8.43 2.79
C ASN A 155 -5.12 9.47 2.67
N THR A 156 -5.27 10.10 1.52
CA THR A 156 -6.20 11.22 1.31
C THR A 156 -6.72 11.28 -0.13
N ASP A 157 -7.88 11.88 -0.32
CA ASP A 157 -8.36 12.26 -1.66
C ASP A 157 -7.65 13.52 -2.20
N GLY A 158 -6.96 14.26 -1.34
CA GLY A 158 -6.12 15.40 -1.68
C GLY A 158 -6.86 16.71 -1.86
N ILE A 159 -8.18 16.76 -1.76
CA ILE A 159 -8.96 17.99 -1.98
C ILE A 159 -8.46 19.12 -1.08
N ARG A 160 -8.26 18.86 0.20
CA ARG A 160 -7.74 19.85 1.15
C ARG A 160 -6.28 20.23 0.88
N LEU A 161 -5.48 19.31 0.33
CA LEU A 161 -4.12 19.65 -0.10
C LEU A 161 -4.09 20.60 -1.28
N SER A 162 -5.15 20.64 -2.11
CA SER A 162 -5.30 21.61 -3.19
C SER A 162 -5.87 22.95 -2.69
N THR A 163 -6.92 22.89 -1.83
CA THR A 163 -7.68 24.08 -1.40
C THR A 163 -6.98 24.87 -0.28
N ASP A 164 -6.13 24.23 0.56
CA ASP A 164 -5.22 24.88 1.51
C ASP A 164 -3.76 24.71 1.05
N PRO A 165 -3.16 25.71 0.38
CA PRO A 165 -1.80 25.62 -0.13
C PRO A 165 -0.73 25.43 0.96
N THR A 166 -1.07 25.61 2.24
CA THR A 166 -0.14 25.47 3.37
C THR A 166 -0.20 24.10 4.02
N LEU A 167 -1.27 23.32 3.76
CA LEU A 167 -1.49 22.03 4.43
C LEU A 167 -0.40 21.00 4.10
N ALA A 168 0.03 20.92 2.84
CA ALA A 168 1.10 20.00 2.42
C ALA A 168 2.40 20.27 3.19
N GLU A 169 2.77 21.55 3.38
CA GLU A 169 3.95 21.94 4.17
C GLU A 169 3.77 21.63 5.66
N LYS A 170 2.58 21.91 6.22
CA LYS A 170 2.26 21.63 7.62
C LYS A 170 2.37 20.14 7.93
N VAL A 171 1.75 19.26 7.13
CA VAL A 171 1.81 17.80 7.34
C VAL A 171 3.23 17.27 7.13
N ARG A 172 3.98 17.81 6.15
CA ARG A 172 5.39 17.46 5.96
C ARG A 172 6.25 17.82 7.15
N LYS A 173 6.12 19.02 7.69
CA LYS A 173 6.83 19.48 8.89
C LYS A 173 6.44 18.69 10.14
N ALA A 174 5.19 18.29 10.26
CA ALA A 174 4.73 17.46 11.37
C ALA A 174 5.31 16.04 11.32
N GLY A 175 5.72 15.54 10.14
CA GLY A 175 6.40 14.25 10.03
C GLY A 175 5.88 13.29 8.94
N VAL A 176 4.95 13.70 8.08
CA VAL A 176 4.50 12.86 6.95
C VAL A 176 5.65 12.68 5.95
N ASN A 177 5.89 11.43 5.57
CA ASN A 177 6.90 11.02 4.59
C ASN A 177 6.31 10.93 3.18
N THR A 178 5.06 10.45 3.06
CA THR A 178 4.44 10.13 1.78
C THR A 178 2.95 10.44 1.81
N ILE A 179 2.44 11.04 0.73
CA ILE A 179 1.00 11.17 0.48
C ILE A 179 0.56 9.98 -0.37
N TYR A 180 -0.42 9.24 0.12
CA TYR A 180 -1.11 8.17 -0.60
C TYR A 180 -2.39 8.76 -1.18
N LEU A 181 -2.31 9.15 -2.46
CA LEU A 181 -3.35 9.94 -3.11
C LEU A 181 -4.33 9.05 -3.86
N SER A 182 -5.60 9.12 -3.50
CA SER A 182 -6.67 8.47 -4.25
C SER A 182 -6.78 9.08 -5.66
N TYR A 183 -6.61 8.25 -6.72
CA TYR A 183 -6.52 8.74 -8.11
C TYR A 183 -6.97 7.67 -9.11
N ASP A 184 -8.20 7.72 -9.60
CA ASP A 184 -8.80 6.62 -10.36
C ASP A 184 -8.67 6.74 -11.88
N GLY A 185 -8.15 7.87 -12.40
CA GLY A 185 -7.98 8.07 -13.84
C GLY A 185 -7.49 9.45 -14.21
N THR A 186 -7.13 9.62 -15.47
CA THR A 186 -6.52 10.84 -16.02
C THR A 186 -7.54 11.84 -16.56
N THR A 187 -8.81 11.44 -16.64
CA THR A 187 -9.91 12.29 -17.16
C THR A 187 -10.95 12.57 -16.07
N LEU A 188 -11.72 13.64 -16.25
CA LEU A 188 -12.82 14.00 -15.34
C LEU A 188 -13.88 12.88 -15.26
N GLU A 189 -14.14 12.18 -16.35
CA GLU A 189 -15.09 11.06 -16.40
C GLU A 189 -14.62 9.89 -15.51
N LYS A 190 -13.34 9.53 -15.59
CA LYS A 190 -12.76 8.38 -14.89
C LYS A 190 -12.33 8.70 -13.45
N ASN A 191 -12.05 9.98 -13.17
CA ASN A 191 -11.68 10.46 -11.83
C ASN A 191 -12.52 11.70 -11.44
N PRO A 192 -13.84 11.58 -11.28
CA PRO A 192 -14.69 12.72 -10.96
C PRO A 192 -14.45 13.28 -9.56
N LYS A 193 -13.82 12.50 -8.68
CA LYS A 193 -13.62 12.83 -7.26
C LYS A 193 -12.66 13.99 -7.03
N ASN A 194 -11.52 14.05 -7.72
CA ASN A 194 -10.49 15.06 -7.51
C ASN A 194 -9.70 15.47 -8.76
N HIS A 195 -10.18 15.12 -9.95
CA HIS A 195 -9.48 15.42 -11.21
C HIS A 195 -9.10 16.91 -11.34
N ARG A 196 -9.99 17.81 -10.94
CA ARG A 196 -9.77 19.26 -11.03
C ARG A 196 -8.75 19.77 -10.02
N GLU A 197 -8.62 19.11 -8.89
CA GLU A 197 -7.76 19.46 -7.79
C GLU A 197 -6.31 18.97 -7.99
N ILE A 198 -6.10 17.99 -8.89
CA ILE A 198 -4.79 17.34 -9.12
C ILE A 198 -3.66 18.35 -9.39
N PRO A 199 -3.78 19.37 -10.26
CA PRO A 199 -2.69 20.31 -10.47
C PRO A 199 -2.25 21.00 -9.18
N GLY A 200 -3.21 21.48 -8.37
CA GLY A 200 -2.93 22.13 -7.09
C GLY A 200 -2.31 21.16 -6.07
N ILE A 201 -2.76 19.90 -6.04
CA ILE A 201 -2.17 18.86 -5.17
C ILE A 201 -0.70 18.65 -5.52
N LEU A 202 -0.38 18.46 -6.81
CA LEU A 202 0.99 18.21 -7.27
C LEU A 202 1.91 19.39 -6.95
N ASP A 203 1.46 20.62 -7.22
CA ASP A 203 2.25 21.83 -6.97
C ASP A 203 2.51 22.04 -5.48
N ASN A 204 1.49 21.89 -4.63
CA ASN A 204 1.62 22.07 -3.18
C ASN A 204 2.52 20.98 -2.56
N CYS A 205 2.36 19.70 -2.96
CA CYS A 205 3.23 18.61 -2.50
C CYS A 205 4.68 18.77 -2.99
N LYS A 206 4.88 19.20 -4.24
CA LYS A 206 6.22 19.49 -4.78
C LYS A 206 6.92 20.60 -4.01
N ARG A 207 6.23 21.70 -3.71
CA ARG A 207 6.77 22.81 -2.89
C ARG A 207 7.09 22.35 -1.46
N ALA A 208 6.24 21.52 -0.88
CA ALA A 208 6.45 20.96 0.46
C ALA A 208 7.56 19.89 0.53
N GLY A 209 8.05 19.40 -0.60
CA GLY A 209 9.03 18.31 -0.66
C GLY A 209 8.49 16.98 -0.12
N VAL A 210 7.19 16.70 -0.32
CA VAL A 210 6.55 15.42 0.03
C VAL A 210 6.20 14.64 -1.23
N GLY A 211 6.62 13.38 -1.28
CA GLY A 211 6.35 12.49 -2.42
C GLY A 211 4.91 11.96 -2.40
N ILE A 212 4.38 11.69 -3.59
CA ILE A 212 3.04 11.15 -3.80
C ILE A 212 3.13 9.72 -4.37
N VAL A 213 2.31 8.82 -3.84
CA VAL A 213 1.97 7.54 -4.47
C VAL A 213 0.51 7.62 -4.91
N LEU A 214 0.25 7.42 -6.19
CA LEU A 214 -1.10 7.35 -6.72
C LEU A 214 -1.73 6.00 -6.38
N VAL A 215 -2.98 6.00 -5.94
CA VAL A 215 -3.69 4.78 -5.49
C VAL A 215 -5.02 4.66 -6.25
N PRO A 216 -4.98 4.16 -7.49
CA PRO A 216 -6.21 3.90 -8.24
C PRO A 216 -6.90 2.62 -7.76
N THR A 217 -8.20 2.72 -7.48
CA THR A 217 -9.07 1.56 -7.38
C THR A 217 -9.46 1.14 -8.78
N VAL A 218 -8.96 -0.01 -9.25
CA VAL A 218 -9.21 -0.49 -10.61
C VAL A 218 -10.47 -1.33 -10.65
N ILE A 219 -11.43 -0.94 -11.51
CA ILE A 219 -12.74 -1.56 -11.62
C ILE A 219 -12.98 -1.93 -13.09
N LYS A 220 -13.18 -3.23 -13.34
CA LYS A 220 -13.43 -3.75 -14.70
C LYS A 220 -14.58 -3.04 -15.37
N GLY A 221 -14.37 -2.60 -16.62
CA GLY A 221 -15.36 -1.89 -17.42
C GLY A 221 -15.66 -0.45 -16.95
N THR A 222 -14.95 0.06 -15.95
CA THR A 222 -15.12 1.43 -15.44
C THR A 222 -13.90 2.29 -15.73
N ASN A 223 -12.74 1.94 -15.15
CA ASN A 223 -11.49 2.68 -15.31
C ASN A 223 -10.29 1.76 -15.60
N ASP A 224 -10.50 0.49 -15.85
CA ASP A 224 -9.44 -0.45 -16.18
C ASP A 224 -8.73 -0.14 -17.52
N SER A 225 -9.32 0.71 -18.37
CA SER A 225 -8.67 1.29 -19.55
C SER A 225 -7.71 2.44 -19.24
N GLU A 226 -7.68 2.96 -18.01
CA GLU A 226 -6.82 4.08 -17.61
C GLU A 226 -5.44 3.65 -17.09
N VAL A 227 -5.21 2.35 -16.94
CA VAL A 227 -4.01 1.81 -16.27
C VAL A 227 -2.72 2.35 -16.88
N GLY A 228 -2.56 2.26 -18.21
CA GLY A 228 -1.40 2.82 -18.89
C GLY A 228 -1.33 4.34 -18.87
N SER A 229 -2.49 5.02 -18.97
CA SER A 229 -2.56 6.48 -18.89
C SER A 229 -2.12 7.00 -17.53
N ILE A 230 -2.47 6.32 -16.44
CA ILE A 230 -2.06 6.65 -15.07
C ILE A 230 -0.54 6.48 -14.92
N ILE A 231 0.06 5.41 -15.46
CA ILE A 231 1.51 5.21 -15.42
C ILE A 231 2.22 6.32 -16.22
N ARG A 232 1.75 6.64 -17.43
CA ARG A 232 2.32 7.72 -18.25
C ARG A 232 2.21 9.08 -17.54
N PHE A 233 1.07 9.34 -16.87
CA PHE A 233 0.91 10.54 -16.05
C PHE A 233 1.92 10.59 -14.90
N ALA A 234 2.12 9.47 -14.19
CA ALA A 234 3.08 9.39 -13.11
C ALA A 234 4.53 9.61 -13.62
N LEU A 235 4.90 9.00 -14.74
CA LEU A 235 6.22 9.16 -15.37
C LEU A 235 6.50 10.62 -15.77
N LYS A 236 5.49 11.35 -16.26
CA LYS A 236 5.62 12.79 -16.57
C LYS A 236 5.81 13.65 -15.32
N ASN A 237 5.43 13.15 -14.15
CA ASN A 237 5.45 13.88 -12.88
C ASN A 237 6.42 13.26 -11.85
N LEU A 238 7.49 12.57 -12.28
CA LEU A 238 8.50 11.95 -11.40
C LEU A 238 9.14 12.91 -10.41
N GLY A 239 9.07 14.23 -10.66
CA GLY A 239 9.51 15.25 -9.69
C GLY A 239 8.78 15.21 -8.36
N VAL A 240 7.54 14.66 -8.31
CA VAL A 240 6.71 14.58 -7.10
C VAL A 240 6.05 13.20 -6.93
N ILE A 241 5.66 12.51 -8.01
CA ILE A 241 5.08 11.17 -7.96
C ILE A 241 6.19 10.13 -7.89
N ARG A 242 6.13 9.26 -6.88
CA ARG A 242 7.13 8.22 -6.59
C ARG A 242 6.65 6.83 -6.94
N GLY A 243 5.34 6.65 -7.08
CA GLY A 243 4.77 5.34 -7.40
C GLY A 243 3.31 5.41 -7.78
N VAL A 244 2.85 4.30 -8.33
CA VAL A 244 1.44 3.98 -8.54
C VAL A 244 1.19 2.62 -7.91
N ASN A 245 0.19 2.53 -7.04
CA ASN A 245 -0.21 1.28 -6.40
C ASN A 245 -1.65 0.95 -6.82
N PHE A 246 -1.80 0.18 -7.89
CA PHE A 246 -3.09 -0.25 -8.41
C PHE A 246 -3.77 -1.21 -7.44
N GLN A 247 -5.02 -0.95 -7.12
CA GLN A 247 -5.83 -1.77 -6.23
C GLN A 247 -7.04 -2.32 -6.99
N PRO A 248 -6.98 -3.57 -7.51
CA PRO A 248 -8.17 -4.24 -8.01
C PRO A 248 -9.29 -4.17 -6.97
N ILE A 249 -10.51 -3.86 -7.43
CA ILE A 249 -11.64 -3.65 -6.51
C ILE A 249 -11.93 -4.88 -5.65
N SER A 250 -12.12 -4.66 -4.35
CA SER A 250 -12.70 -5.63 -3.42
C SER A 250 -14.22 -5.41 -3.34
N ILE A 251 -14.99 -6.48 -3.44
CA ILE A 251 -16.45 -6.41 -3.39
C ILE A 251 -16.90 -6.37 -1.92
N VAL A 252 -16.74 -5.19 -1.32
CA VAL A 252 -17.05 -4.90 0.09
C VAL A 252 -17.80 -3.56 0.21
N GLY A 253 -18.39 -3.32 1.36
CA GLY A 253 -19.06 -2.07 1.66
C GLY A 253 -20.27 -1.80 0.75
N ARG A 254 -20.19 -0.77 -0.09
CA ARG A 254 -21.30 -0.31 -0.94
C ARG A 254 -21.43 -1.03 -2.28
N VAL A 255 -20.44 -1.82 -2.69
CA VAL A 255 -20.46 -2.52 -3.99
C VAL A 255 -21.56 -3.57 -3.99
N PRO A 256 -22.58 -3.48 -4.87
CA PRO A 256 -23.66 -4.46 -4.89
C PRO A 256 -23.16 -5.86 -5.26
N GLU A 257 -23.60 -6.87 -4.52
CA GLU A 257 -23.22 -8.26 -4.76
C GLU A 257 -23.51 -8.73 -6.19
N ARG A 258 -24.66 -8.35 -6.74
CA ARG A 258 -25.09 -8.70 -8.10
C ARG A 258 -24.13 -8.17 -9.20
N GLU A 259 -23.35 -7.14 -8.91
CA GLU A 259 -22.38 -6.55 -9.84
C GLU A 259 -21.00 -7.20 -9.72
N ARG A 260 -20.85 -8.18 -8.86
CA ARG A 260 -19.57 -8.84 -8.54
C ARG A 260 -18.81 -9.30 -9.79
N GLU A 261 -19.44 -10.12 -10.62
CA GLU A 261 -18.80 -10.68 -11.82
C GLU A 261 -18.47 -9.61 -12.86
N ARG A 262 -19.30 -8.58 -12.94
CA ARG A 262 -19.09 -7.45 -13.85
C ARG A 262 -17.86 -6.62 -13.47
N PHE A 263 -17.68 -6.34 -12.18
CA PHE A 263 -16.61 -5.47 -11.69
C PHE A 263 -15.33 -6.20 -11.30
N ARG A 264 -15.38 -7.54 -11.14
CA ARG A 264 -14.23 -8.34 -10.73
C ARG A 264 -13.08 -8.18 -11.71
N ILE A 265 -11.93 -7.76 -11.15
CA ILE A 265 -10.63 -7.70 -11.81
C ILE A 265 -9.58 -8.18 -10.81
N THR A 266 -8.51 -8.79 -11.30
CA THR A 266 -7.44 -9.34 -10.45
C THR A 266 -6.09 -8.74 -10.83
N ILE A 267 -5.04 -8.99 -10.02
CA ILE A 267 -3.68 -8.51 -10.30
C ILE A 267 -3.21 -8.90 -11.71
N PRO A 268 -3.30 -10.18 -12.16
CA PRO A 268 -2.91 -10.53 -13.53
C PRO A 268 -3.64 -9.78 -14.62
N ASP A 269 -4.94 -9.51 -14.44
CA ASP A 269 -5.72 -8.78 -15.43
C ASP A 269 -5.18 -7.35 -15.61
N VAL A 270 -4.76 -6.69 -14.50
CA VAL A 270 -4.14 -5.36 -14.55
C VAL A 270 -2.73 -5.42 -15.15
N MET A 271 -1.94 -6.45 -14.83
CA MET A 271 -0.59 -6.63 -15.41
C MET A 271 -0.66 -6.81 -16.93
N ILE A 272 -1.60 -7.62 -17.42
CA ILE A 272 -1.82 -7.84 -18.87
C ILE A 272 -2.19 -6.51 -19.56
N LYS A 273 -3.05 -5.68 -18.94
CA LYS A 273 -3.38 -4.36 -19.47
C LYS A 273 -2.17 -3.43 -19.51
N ILE A 274 -1.28 -3.48 -18.51
CA ILE A 274 -0.02 -2.72 -18.54
C ILE A 274 0.83 -3.18 -19.72
N GLU A 275 1.00 -4.48 -19.92
CA GLU A 275 1.79 -5.04 -21.01
C GLU A 275 1.23 -4.64 -22.39
N GLU A 276 -0.09 -4.70 -22.57
CA GLU A 276 -0.79 -4.26 -23.78
C GLU A 276 -0.58 -2.76 -24.03
N ASP A 277 -0.79 -1.90 -23.04
CA ASP A 277 -0.68 -0.45 -23.13
C ASP A 277 0.74 0.05 -23.41
N PHE A 278 1.75 -0.70 -22.98
CA PHE A 278 3.18 -0.40 -23.19
C PHE A 278 3.83 -1.27 -24.26
N THR A 279 3.05 -2.02 -25.04
CA THR A 279 3.53 -2.85 -26.16
C THR A 279 4.76 -3.70 -25.81
N GLY A 280 4.79 -4.24 -24.58
CA GLY A 280 5.86 -5.09 -24.05
C GLY A 280 7.09 -4.35 -23.51
N GLU A 281 7.14 -3.00 -23.52
CA GLU A 281 8.18 -2.26 -22.77
C GLU A 281 8.13 -2.56 -21.27
N ILE A 282 6.93 -2.75 -20.74
CA ILE A 282 6.67 -3.32 -19.40
C ILE A 282 5.86 -4.59 -19.62
N SER A 283 6.37 -5.74 -19.23
CA SER A 283 5.67 -7.02 -19.38
C SER A 283 5.27 -7.63 -18.04
N CYS A 284 4.39 -8.62 -18.09
CA CYS A 284 4.02 -9.39 -16.89
C CYS A 284 5.23 -10.02 -16.20
N ASP A 285 6.30 -10.34 -16.95
CA ASP A 285 7.51 -10.95 -16.40
C ASP A 285 8.39 -9.98 -15.60
N ASP A 286 8.18 -8.66 -15.77
CA ASP A 286 8.90 -7.64 -15.01
C ASP A 286 8.36 -7.45 -13.57
N PHE A 287 7.25 -8.09 -13.22
CA PHE A 287 6.65 -7.97 -11.89
C PHE A 287 6.99 -9.15 -10.99
N TYR A 288 7.38 -8.84 -9.77
CA TYR A 288 7.72 -9.81 -8.73
C TYR A 288 6.69 -9.74 -7.58
N PRO A 289 6.34 -10.88 -6.97
CA PRO A 289 5.48 -10.86 -5.78
C PRO A 289 6.23 -10.28 -4.58
N ILE A 290 5.51 -9.60 -3.70
CA ILE A 290 6.10 -8.88 -2.57
C ILE A 290 7.06 -9.74 -1.73
N PRO A 291 6.78 -11.03 -1.38
CA PRO A 291 7.70 -11.83 -0.60
C PRO A 291 9.03 -12.19 -1.31
N SER A 292 9.18 -11.88 -2.60
CA SER A 292 10.45 -12.08 -3.30
C SER A 292 11.61 -11.28 -2.69
N CYS A 293 11.32 -10.14 -2.03
CA CYS A 293 12.34 -9.29 -1.43
C CYS A 293 12.74 -9.67 0.02
N MET A 294 12.16 -10.73 0.60
CA MET A 294 12.55 -11.21 1.95
C MET A 294 14.05 -11.49 2.11
N PRO A 295 14.78 -12.04 1.12
CA PRO A 295 16.23 -12.21 1.20
C PRO A 295 17.00 -10.94 1.53
N PHE A 296 16.51 -9.77 1.07
CA PHE A 296 17.10 -8.49 1.39
C PHE A 296 16.98 -8.17 2.89
N SER A 297 15.79 -8.32 3.47
CA SER A 297 15.58 -8.12 4.92
C SER A 297 16.42 -9.08 5.75
N ASN A 298 16.48 -10.36 5.36
CA ASN A 298 17.31 -11.37 6.02
C ASN A 298 18.80 -11.02 6.00
N PHE A 299 19.29 -10.50 4.87
CA PHE A 299 20.66 -10.07 4.72
C PHE A 299 20.98 -8.85 5.59
N VAL A 300 20.10 -7.83 5.56
CA VAL A 300 20.28 -6.62 6.38
C VAL A 300 20.29 -6.98 7.87
N GLU A 301 19.37 -7.82 8.33
CA GLU A 301 19.35 -8.30 9.71
C GLU A 301 20.64 -9.05 10.09
N ALA A 302 21.14 -9.95 9.23
CA ALA A 302 22.39 -10.65 9.47
C ALA A 302 23.61 -9.71 9.52
N LEU A 303 23.56 -8.62 8.73
CA LEU A 303 24.63 -7.61 8.67
C LEU A 303 24.63 -6.67 9.87
N THR A 304 23.45 -6.19 10.29
CA THR A 304 23.28 -5.18 11.34
C THR A 304 23.10 -5.79 12.72
N HIS A 305 22.61 -7.03 12.81
CA HIS A 305 22.11 -7.70 14.02
C HIS A 305 20.86 -7.01 14.61
N GLU A 306 20.23 -6.11 13.88
CA GLU A 306 18.97 -5.49 14.24
C GLU A 306 17.81 -6.23 13.57
N ARG A 307 16.68 -6.35 14.28
CA ARG A 307 15.49 -6.98 13.71
C ARG A 307 14.89 -6.11 12.62
N GLU A 308 14.73 -6.70 11.45
CA GLU A 308 14.16 -6.04 10.28
C GLU A 308 12.76 -6.57 9.98
N TYR A 309 11.89 -5.68 9.49
CA TYR A 309 10.58 -6.09 9.01
C TYR A 309 10.70 -6.92 7.74
N GLU A 310 9.90 -7.96 7.68
CA GLU A 310 9.81 -8.85 6.53
C GLU A 310 8.53 -8.54 5.75
N LEU A 311 8.65 -8.51 4.44
CA LEU A 311 7.49 -8.41 3.56
C LEU A 311 6.96 -9.82 3.22
N SER A 312 6.72 -10.62 4.25
CA SER A 312 6.29 -12.03 4.20
C SER A 312 4.80 -12.20 3.91
N THR A 313 4.22 -11.28 3.14
CA THR A 313 2.81 -11.38 2.73
C THR A 313 2.58 -12.62 1.88
N HIS A 314 1.32 -13.07 1.82
CA HIS A 314 0.97 -14.11 0.86
C HIS A 314 1.28 -13.63 -0.57
N PHE A 315 1.90 -14.49 -1.39
CA PHE A 315 2.36 -14.14 -2.75
C PHE A 315 1.24 -13.60 -3.66
N ALA A 316 -0.01 -13.99 -3.43
CA ALA A 316 -1.17 -13.51 -4.18
C ALA A 316 -1.73 -12.16 -3.67
N CYS A 317 -1.11 -11.52 -2.67
CA CYS A 317 -1.58 -10.24 -2.17
C CYS A 317 -1.08 -9.04 -2.99
N GLY A 318 0.12 -9.15 -3.58
CA GLY A 318 0.69 -8.04 -4.32
C GLY A 318 1.84 -8.44 -5.23
N MET A 319 1.97 -7.70 -6.33
CA MET A 319 3.06 -7.77 -7.31
C MET A 319 3.63 -6.37 -7.51
N ALA A 320 4.92 -6.25 -7.77
CA ALA A 320 5.55 -4.95 -7.96
C ALA A 320 6.74 -4.99 -8.90
N THR A 321 7.05 -3.82 -9.47
CA THR A 321 8.28 -3.55 -10.21
C THR A 321 8.72 -2.11 -10.03
N TYR A 322 9.96 -1.81 -10.40
CA TYR A 322 10.47 -0.46 -10.60
C TYR A 322 10.77 -0.25 -12.06
N VAL A 323 10.37 0.90 -12.59
CA VAL A 323 10.73 1.30 -13.96
C VAL A 323 11.54 2.58 -13.96
N PHE A 324 12.47 2.69 -14.87
CA PHE A 324 13.38 3.84 -15.05
C PHE A 324 13.15 4.48 -16.41
N LEU A 325 13.37 5.80 -16.50
CA LEU A 325 13.37 6.51 -17.77
C LEU A 325 14.78 6.74 -18.27
N ASP A 326 15.04 6.36 -19.54
CA ASP A 326 16.25 6.72 -20.29
C ASP A 326 15.84 7.44 -21.60
N GLY A 327 15.67 8.74 -21.52
CA GLY A 327 14.97 9.51 -22.55
C GLY A 327 13.49 9.20 -22.56
N GLU A 328 12.98 8.73 -23.68
CA GLU A 328 11.57 8.27 -23.82
C GLU A 328 11.40 6.77 -23.50
N LYS A 329 12.50 6.03 -23.41
CA LYS A 329 12.48 4.58 -23.18
C LYS A 329 12.20 4.27 -21.71
N ILE A 330 11.28 3.35 -21.48
CA ILE A 330 10.99 2.82 -20.16
C ILE A 330 11.78 1.51 -19.97
N ILE A 331 12.54 1.42 -18.88
CA ILE A 331 13.37 0.25 -18.59
C ILE A 331 12.98 -0.31 -17.22
N PRO A 332 12.24 -1.43 -17.16
CA PRO A 332 11.99 -2.14 -15.92
C PRO A 332 13.29 -2.66 -15.29
N MET A 333 13.37 -2.62 -13.95
CA MET A 333 14.55 -3.07 -13.21
C MET A 333 14.97 -4.51 -13.54
N PRO A 334 14.06 -5.48 -13.69
CA PRO A 334 14.44 -6.87 -14.00
C PRO A 334 15.06 -7.05 -15.39
N ARG A 335 14.97 -6.06 -16.27
CA ARG A 335 15.60 -6.11 -17.60
C ARG A 335 17.12 -5.93 -17.58
N PHE A 336 17.65 -5.32 -16.51
CA PHE A 336 19.08 -5.10 -16.35
C PHE A 336 19.64 -5.60 -15.00
N VAL A 337 18.78 -6.08 -14.11
CA VAL A 337 19.15 -6.72 -12.84
C VAL A 337 18.64 -8.15 -12.85
N ASP A 338 19.52 -9.13 -12.66
CA ASP A 338 19.16 -10.51 -12.36
C ASP A 338 18.65 -10.57 -10.91
N VAL A 339 17.34 -10.32 -10.74
CA VAL A 339 16.68 -10.21 -9.44
C VAL A 339 16.73 -11.55 -8.70
N ASP A 340 16.43 -12.65 -9.39
CA ASP A 340 16.40 -13.98 -8.79
C ASP A 340 17.79 -14.41 -8.30
N GLY A 341 18.79 -14.36 -9.19
CA GLY A 341 20.16 -14.71 -8.84
C GLY A 341 20.73 -13.80 -7.75
N PHE A 342 20.37 -12.52 -7.72
CA PHE A 342 20.82 -11.60 -6.69
C PHE A 342 20.17 -11.90 -5.33
N PHE A 343 18.88 -12.20 -5.29
CA PHE A 343 18.19 -12.54 -4.04
C PHE A 343 18.65 -13.90 -3.47
N GLU A 344 18.90 -14.91 -4.31
CA GLU A 344 19.52 -16.16 -3.88
C GLU A 344 20.90 -15.92 -3.27
N TYR A 345 21.70 -15.07 -3.90
CA TYR A 345 23.02 -14.69 -3.38
C TYR A 345 22.93 -13.94 -2.03
N LEU A 346 21.93 -13.06 -1.84
CA LEU A 346 21.71 -12.41 -0.55
C LEU A 346 21.36 -13.41 0.55
N ASP A 347 20.50 -14.40 0.29
CA ASP A 347 20.19 -15.48 1.25
C ASP A 347 21.46 -16.26 1.62
N GLU A 348 22.30 -16.63 0.65
CA GLU A 348 23.60 -17.29 0.89
C GLU A 348 24.49 -16.43 1.79
N LYS A 349 24.63 -15.14 1.48
CA LYS A 349 25.48 -14.23 2.27
C LYS A 349 24.92 -13.93 3.66
N ALA A 350 23.61 -13.98 3.85
CA ALA A 350 23.00 -13.90 5.16
C ALA A 350 23.37 -15.12 6.05
N VAL A 351 23.47 -16.31 5.45
CA VAL A 351 23.97 -17.51 6.15
C VAL A 351 25.44 -17.35 6.53
N ASP A 352 26.30 -16.96 5.56
CA ASP A 352 27.74 -16.72 5.82
C ASP A 352 27.95 -15.76 7.01
N LEU A 353 27.17 -14.65 7.07
CA LEU A 353 27.25 -13.67 8.16
C LEU A 353 26.84 -14.25 9.51
N ARG A 354 25.78 -15.08 9.55
CA ARG A 354 25.32 -15.75 10.79
C ARG A 354 26.34 -16.80 11.29
N GLU A 355 27.10 -17.40 10.38
CA GLU A 355 28.18 -18.34 10.68
C GLU A 355 29.50 -17.64 11.05
N GLY A 356 29.53 -16.31 11.11
CA GLY A 356 30.67 -15.53 11.59
C GLY A 356 31.60 -14.98 10.51
N ALA A 357 31.18 -14.96 9.24
CA ALA A 357 31.94 -14.32 8.17
C ALA A 357 32.10 -12.81 8.44
N SER A 358 33.26 -12.27 8.03
CA SER A 358 33.55 -10.84 8.17
C SER A 358 32.58 -9.98 7.37
N LYS A 359 31.90 -9.04 8.03
CA LYS A 359 30.98 -8.08 7.40
C LYS A 359 31.63 -7.30 6.25
N TYR A 360 32.89 -6.88 6.43
CA TYR A 360 33.66 -6.16 5.41
C TYR A 360 33.94 -7.05 4.18
N ALA A 361 34.35 -8.31 4.40
CA ALA A 361 34.62 -9.24 3.31
C ALA A 361 33.35 -9.57 2.52
N VAL A 362 32.23 -9.80 3.23
CA VAL A 362 30.92 -10.04 2.60
C VAL A 362 30.46 -8.81 1.83
N GLY A 363 30.57 -7.60 2.40
CA GLY A 363 30.19 -6.35 1.73
C GLY A 363 30.98 -6.10 0.43
N ILE A 364 32.31 -6.30 0.43
CA ILE A 364 33.15 -6.16 -0.75
C ILE A 364 32.75 -7.19 -1.81
N LYS A 365 32.57 -8.47 -1.43
CA LYS A 365 32.12 -9.53 -2.35
C LYS A 365 30.75 -9.24 -2.94
N LEU A 366 29.81 -8.74 -2.11
CA LEU A 366 28.48 -8.36 -2.55
C LEU A 366 28.54 -7.28 -3.63
N LEU A 367 29.30 -6.20 -3.39
CA LEU A 367 29.46 -5.12 -4.36
C LEU A 367 30.10 -5.63 -5.65
N TYR A 368 31.18 -6.39 -5.55
CA TYR A 368 31.83 -6.97 -6.72
C TYR A 368 30.87 -7.83 -7.55
N SER A 369 30.14 -8.75 -6.89
CA SER A 369 29.19 -9.65 -7.54
C SER A 369 28.03 -8.90 -8.16
N LEU A 370 27.48 -7.89 -7.46
CA LEU A 370 26.41 -7.06 -8.00
C LEU A 370 26.77 -6.42 -9.33
N PHE A 371 28.01 -5.89 -9.45
CA PHE A 371 28.45 -5.19 -10.66
C PHE A 371 28.99 -6.08 -11.77
N THR A 372 29.44 -7.27 -11.46
CA THR A 372 30.05 -8.16 -12.44
C THR A 372 29.13 -9.28 -12.88
N LYS A 373 28.15 -9.64 -12.06
CA LYS A 373 27.30 -10.79 -12.30
C LYS A 373 25.79 -10.45 -12.42
N TYR A 374 25.30 -9.57 -11.55
CA TYR A 374 23.86 -9.37 -11.42
C TYR A 374 23.32 -8.10 -12.10
N VAL A 375 24.17 -7.16 -12.52
CA VAL A 375 23.76 -5.96 -13.24
C VAL A 375 24.34 -5.94 -14.65
N ASP A 376 23.47 -6.03 -15.66
CA ASP A 376 23.83 -5.85 -17.06
C ASP A 376 23.92 -4.35 -17.39
N LYS A 377 25.14 -3.82 -17.37
CA LYS A 377 25.41 -2.39 -17.62
C LYS A 377 25.04 -1.95 -19.04
N SER A 378 24.95 -2.88 -19.99
CA SER A 378 24.61 -2.55 -21.39
C SER A 378 23.12 -2.24 -21.54
N LYS A 379 22.30 -2.79 -20.65
CA LYS A 379 20.84 -2.62 -20.61
C LYS A 379 20.38 -1.60 -19.56
N ALA A 380 21.25 -1.24 -18.61
CA ALA A 380 20.96 -0.27 -17.57
C ALA A 380 20.73 1.14 -18.15
N PRO A 381 19.89 1.97 -17.51
CA PRO A 381 19.67 3.36 -17.92
C PRO A 381 20.99 4.14 -17.95
N LYS A 382 21.32 4.77 -19.07
CA LYS A 382 22.62 5.46 -19.29
C LYS A 382 22.87 6.63 -18.34
N ARG A 383 21.79 7.30 -17.90
CA ARG A 383 21.85 8.44 -16.96
C ARG A 383 22.04 8.03 -15.52
N LEU A 384 21.80 6.75 -15.18
CA LEU A 384 21.94 6.20 -13.85
C LEU A 384 23.29 5.49 -13.72
N ASN A 385 24.23 6.11 -13.02
CA ASN A 385 25.40 5.38 -12.56
C ASN A 385 25.02 4.49 -11.37
N VAL A 386 24.26 3.42 -11.64
CA VAL A 386 23.78 2.45 -10.65
C VAL A 386 24.93 1.95 -9.79
N SER A 387 26.10 1.73 -10.41
CA SER A 387 27.31 1.29 -9.73
C SER A 387 27.75 2.28 -8.63
N ARG A 388 27.81 3.57 -8.97
CA ARG A 388 28.22 4.62 -8.02
C ARG A 388 27.20 4.79 -6.89
N ILE A 389 25.92 4.76 -7.23
CA ILE A 389 24.84 4.93 -6.25
C ILE A 389 24.87 3.80 -5.21
N LEU A 390 25.02 2.56 -5.65
CA LEU A 390 25.11 1.41 -4.76
C LEU A 390 26.43 1.39 -3.97
N PHE A 391 27.54 1.81 -4.59
CA PHE A 391 28.81 1.98 -3.89
C PHE A 391 28.73 3.03 -2.76
N ASP A 392 28.14 4.19 -3.07
CA ASP A 392 27.98 5.27 -2.08
C ASP A 392 27.02 4.85 -0.96
N ALA A 393 25.93 4.14 -1.26
CA ALA A 393 24.99 3.64 -0.26
C ALA A 393 25.57 2.55 0.65
N LEU A 394 26.25 1.55 0.06
CA LEU A 394 26.70 0.36 0.80
C LEU A 394 28.05 0.55 1.51
N LEU A 395 29.01 1.27 0.91
CA LEU A 395 30.33 1.46 1.50
C LEU A 395 30.51 2.77 2.25
N LYS A 396 29.84 3.83 1.81
CA LYS A 396 29.93 5.12 2.49
C LYS A 396 28.78 5.36 3.47
N HIS A 397 27.84 4.41 3.56
CA HIS A 397 26.59 4.55 4.33
C HIS A 397 25.80 5.85 3.95
N ASP A 398 26.01 6.33 2.72
CA ASP A 398 25.28 7.50 2.22
C ASP A 398 23.95 7.07 1.58
N TYR A 399 22.96 6.85 2.42
CA TYR A 399 21.60 6.48 1.98
C TYR A 399 20.92 7.57 1.12
N ARG A 400 21.46 8.80 1.06
CA ARG A 400 20.98 9.84 0.13
C ARG A 400 21.24 9.43 -1.33
N ALA A 401 22.26 8.60 -1.57
CA ALA A 401 22.51 8.03 -2.89
C ALA A 401 21.34 7.14 -3.38
N LEU A 402 20.67 6.40 -2.46
CA LEU A 402 19.44 5.66 -2.80
C LEU A 402 18.28 6.59 -3.16
N GLY A 403 18.25 7.81 -2.61
CA GLY A 403 17.30 8.84 -3.01
C GLY A 403 17.40 9.19 -4.49
N ILE A 404 18.58 9.13 -5.10
CA ILE A 404 18.78 9.38 -6.53
C ILE A 404 18.07 8.29 -7.36
N LEU A 405 18.12 7.02 -6.93
CA LEU A 405 17.35 5.94 -7.58
C LEU A 405 15.86 6.23 -7.50
N GLN A 406 15.35 6.58 -6.32
CA GLN A 406 13.93 6.90 -6.13
C GLN A 406 13.45 8.12 -6.93
N HIS A 407 14.33 9.11 -7.17
CA HIS A 407 13.99 10.30 -7.97
C HIS A 407 13.94 10.02 -9.47
N ASN A 408 14.58 8.96 -9.95
CA ASN A 408 14.67 8.60 -11.37
C ASN A 408 13.90 7.31 -11.70
N SER A 409 13.18 6.75 -10.75
CA SER A 409 12.35 5.55 -10.94
C SER A 409 10.92 5.80 -10.51
N LEU A 410 10.01 5.04 -11.09
CA LEU A 410 8.62 4.91 -10.67
C LEU A 410 8.40 3.51 -10.11
N PHE A 411 7.92 3.43 -8.88
CA PHE A 411 7.37 2.19 -8.33
C PHE A 411 6.02 1.90 -8.97
N ILE A 412 5.81 0.70 -9.47
CA ILE A 412 4.52 0.20 -9.95
C ILE A 412 4.17 -1.00 -9.10
N GLY A 413 3.23 -0.82 -8.19
CA GLY A 413 2.68 -1.86 -7.32
C GLY A 413 1.26 -2.22 -7.71
N LEU A 414 0.90 -3.46 -7.43
CA LEU A 414 -0.46 -3.98 -7.53
C LEU A 414 -0.77 -4.69 -6.22
N MET A 415 -1.88 -4.33 -5.59
CA MET A 415 -2.28 -4.92 -4.32
C MET A 415 -3.77 -5.22 -4.36
N HIS A 416 -4.15 -6.48 -4.21
CA HIS A 416 -5.54 -6.91 -4.26
C HIS A 416 -5.99 -7.39 -2.89
N PHE A 417 -6.83 -6.59 -2.24
CA PHE A 417 -7.47 -6.97 -0.99
C PHE A 417 -8.57 -7.98 -1.25
N GLN A 418 -8.82 -8.82 -0.25
CA GLN A 418 -9.86 -9.83 -0.31
C GLN A 418 -11.25 -9.24 -0.11
N ASP A 419 -12.25 -10.02 -0.51
CA ASP A 419 -13.66 -9.83 -0.17
C ASP A 419 -14.28 -11.17 0.30
N LEU A 420 -15.56 -11.18 0.67
CA LEU A 420 -16.23 -12.39 1.18
C LEU A 420 -16.19 -13.55 0.19
N TYR A 421 -16.19 -13.27 -1.10
CA TYR A 421 -16.31 -14.28 -2.16
C TYR A 421 -14.98 -14.97 -2.44
N ASN A 422 -13.88 -14.20 -2.49
CA ASN A 422 -12.53 -14.72 -2.72
C ASN A 422 -11.72 -14.90 -1.42
N TRP A 423 -12.39 -14.88 -0.26
CA TRP A 423 -11.75 -15.01 1.05
C TRP A 423 -10.90 -16.27 1.18
N ASP A 424 -9.64 -16.09 1.53
CA ASP A 424 -8.62 -17.08 1.77
C ASP A 424 -7.96 -16.83 3.13
N ILE A 425 -8.14 -17.76 4.06
CA ILE A 425 -7.64 -17.64 5.44
C ILE A 425 -6.10 -17.62 5.48
N GLU A 426 -5.44 -18.29 4.55
CA GLU A 426 -3.98 -18.33 4.47
C GLU A 426 -3.40 -16.95 4.11
N ARG A 427 -4.13 -16.16 3.34
CA ARG A 427 -3.78 -14.74 3.10
C ARG A 427 -3.96 -13.89 4.36
N ALA A 428 -4.97 -14.17 5.17
CA ALA A 428 -5.18 -13.46 6.43
C ALA A 428 -4.06 -13.75 7.42
N LYS A 429 -3.62 -15.02 7.53
CA LYS A 429 -2.51 -15.43 8.39
C LYS A 429 -1.15 -14.86 7.96
N ARG A 430 -0.99 -14.52 6.67
CA ARG A 430 0.23 -13.93 6.09
C ARG A 430 0.06 -12.45 5.80
N CYS A 431 -0.92 -11.80 6.43
CA CYS A 431 -1.09 -10.37 6.26
C CYS A 431 0.03 -9.61 6.96
N ALA A 432 0.62 -8.61 6.30
CA ALA A 432 1.59 -7.69 6.87
C ALA A 432 1.06 -6.25 6.95
N ILE A 433 -0.24 -6.07 6.64
CA ILE A 433 -0.93 -4.79 6.74
C ILE A 433 -2.06 -4.94 7.75
N HIS A 434 -1.99 -4.23 8.86
CA HIS A 434 -2.93 -4.40 9.96
C HIS A 434 -3.55 -3.09 10.40
N TYR A 435 -4.75 -3.16 10.96
CA TYR A 435 -5.37 -2.05 11.69
C TYR A 435 -5.07 -2.18 13.18
N ALA A 436 -4.53 -1.11 13.78
CA ALA A 436 -4.55 -0.96 15.22
C ALA A 436 -5.89 -0.35 15.65
N THR A 437 -6.46 -0.86 16.72
CA THR A 437 -7.78 -0.46 17.23
C THR A 437 -7.69 0.06 18.67
N PRO A 438 -8.64 0.91 19.13
CA PRO A 438 -8.60 1.48 20.48
C PRO A 438 -8.71 0.44 21.61
N ASP A 439 -9.18 -0.77 21.32
CA ASP A 439 -9.20 -1.92 22.21
C ASP A 439 -7.89 -2.75 22.19
N GLU A 440 -6.81 -2.14 21.68
CA GLU A 440 -5.45 -2.68 21.65
C GLU A 440 -5.27 -3.93 20.78
N ARG A 441 -6.26 -4.33 19.97
CA ARG A 441 -6.08 -5.38 18.97
C ARG A 441 -5.36 -4.85 17.74
N ILE A 442 -4.61 -5.74 17.11
CA ILE A 442 -4.00 -5.53 15.79
C ILE A 442 -4.66 -6.52 14.82
N ILE A 443 -5.47 -6.03 13.88
CA ILE A 443 -6.36 -6.85 13.05
C ILE A 443 -5.92 -6.78 11.59
N PRO A 444 -5.78 -7.93 10.88
CA PRO A 444 -5.43 -7.94 9.46
C PRO A 444 -6.38 -7.09 8.61
N PHE A 445 -5.82 -6.34 7.66
CA PHE A 445 -6.55 -5.40 6.82
C PHE A 445 -7.79 -6.01 6.17
N CYS A 446 -7.63 -7.19 5.55
CA CYS A 446 -8.74 -7.85 4.90
C CYS A 446 -9.82 -8.27 5.90
N THR A 447 -9.45 -8.87 7.03
CA THR A 447 -10.44 -9.28 8.05
C THR A 447 -11.24 -8.09 8.57
N PHE A 448 -10.56 -6.97 8.86
CA PHE A 448 -11.20 -5.75 9.38
C PHE A 448 -12.26 -5.18 8.43
N ASN A 449 -12.02 -5.26 7.12
CA ASN A 449 -12.89 -4.67 6.11
C ASN A 449 -13.89 -5.65 5.48
N VAL A 450 -13.54 -6.95 5.41
CA VAL A 450 -14.37 -7.98 4.76
C VAL A 450 -15.47 -8.50 5.66
N ILE A 451 -15.21 -8.53 6.96
CA ILE A 451 -16.18 -8.95 7.99
C ILE A 451 -16.45 -7.77 8.92
N PRO A 452 -17.01 -6.66 8.37
CA PRO A 452 -17.09 -5.40 9.07
C PRO A 452 -17.93 -5.46 10.34
N GLU A 453 -19.01 -6.28 10.37
CA GLU A 453 -19.92 -6.40 11.51
C GLU A 453 -19.21 -6.94 12.76
N TRP A 454 -18.18 -7.76 12.59
CA TRP A 454 -17.44 -8.34 13.73
C TRP A 454 -16.26 -7.49 14.16
N TYR A 455 -15.73 -6.65 13.27
CA TYR A 455 -14.48 -5.90 13.48
C TYR A 455 -14.68 -4.40 13.32
N ARG A 456 -14.65 -3.90 12.11
CA ARG A 456 -14.68 -2.45 11.85
C ARG A 456 -15.90 -1.77 12.46
N ASP A 457 -17.07 -2.24 12.12
CA ASP A 457 -18.33 -1.57 12.53
C ASP A 457 -18.54 -1.72 14.05
N LYS A 458 -18.18 -2.87 14.62
CA LYS A 458 -18.23 -3.09 16.05
C LYS A 458 -17.32 -2.13 16.80
N VAL A 459 -16.03 -2.06 16.42
CA VAL A 459 -15.06 -1.15 17.05
C VAL A 459 -15.47 0.30 16.86
N GLN A 460 -15.83 0.69 15.65
CA GLN A 460 -16.18 2.08 15.37
C GLN A 460 -17.47 2.52 16.10
N LYS A 461 -18.43 1.62 16.27
CA LYS A 461 -19.65 1.90 17.05
C LYS A 461 -19.36 2.02 18.54
N GLU A 462 -18.48 1.17 19.08
CA GLU A 462 -18.12 1.16 20.49
C GLU A 462 -17.37 2.44 20.90
N TYR A 463 -16.43 2.90 20.05
CA TYR A 463 -15.60 4.08 20.31
C TYR A 463 -16.06 5.34 19.58
N GLY A 464 -17.16 5.27 18.86
CA GLY A 464 -17.80 6.40 18.19
C GLY A 464 -18.90 7.03 19.02
N MET A 465 -19.53 8.06 18.45
CA MET A 465 -20.72 8.69 19.03
C MET A 465 -21.82 8.84 17.98
N PRO A 466 -23.11 8.84 18.36
CA PRO A 466 -24.21 9.13 17.44
C PRO A 466 -24.01 10.46 16.71
N ILE A 467 -24.43 10.53 15.43
CA ILE A 467 -24.27 11.76 14.63
C ILE A 467 -24.91 12.96 15.35
N SER A 468 -26.10 12.81 15.91
CA SER A 468 -26.80 13.90 16.62
C SER A 468 -26.03 14.42 17.83
N GLU A 469 -25.30 13.57 18.52
CA GLU A 469 -24.46 13.94 19.67
C GLU A 469 -23.18 14.65 19.17
N TRP A 470 -22.56 14.15 18.11
CA TRP A 470 -21.40 14.77 17.48
C TRP A 470 -21.74 16.18 16.99
N GLU A 471 -22.88 16.35 16.29
CA GLU A 471 -23.32 17.65 15.81
C GLU A 471 -23.59 18.63 16.95
N LYS A 472 -24.22 18.17 18.03
CA LYS A 472 -24.44 18.98 19.23
C LYS A 472 -23.13 19.39 19.90
N LYS A 473 -22.18 18.48 20.00
CA LYS A 473 -20.87 18.71 20.63
C LYS A 473 -19.98 19.67 19.84
N THR A 474 -19.99 19.55 18.50
CA THR A 474 -19.12 20.33 17.62
C THR A 474 -19.77 21.60 17.10
N GLY A 475 -21.09 21.73 17.15
CA GLY A 475 -21.85 22.83 16.52
C GLY A 475 -21.86 22.75 14.98
N ARG A 476 -21.41 21.65 14.37
CA ARG A 476 -21.32 21.42 12.92
C ARG A 476 -22.33 20.37 12.49
N LYS A 477 -22.75 20.40 11.25
CA LYS A 477 -23.52 19.30 10.64
C LYS A 477 -22.62 18.40 9.85
N LEU A 478 -22.86 17.08 9.88
CA LEU A 478 -22.09 16.13 9.08
C LEU A 478 -22.15 16.42 7.59
N SER A 479 -23.29 16.94 7.11
CA SER A 479 -23.49 17.37 5.72
C SER A 479 -22.58 18.51 5.28
N ASP A 480 -22.02 19.29 6.23
CA ASP A 480 -21.15 20.42 5.94
C ASP A 480 -19.74 19.95 5.52
N ASP A 481 -19.39 18.71 5.81
CA ASP A 481 -18.11 18.11 5.38
C ASP A 481 -18.08 17.87 3.86
N LEU A 482 -19.24 17.69 3.21
CA LEU A 482 -19.31 17.38 1.79
C LEU A 482 -18.71 18.50 0.93
N TYR A 483 -17.71 18.14 0.13
CA TYR A 483 -17.04 19.06 -0.76
C TYR A 483 -17.96 19.53 -1.89
N ARG A 484 -18.22 20.83 -1.91
CA ARG A 484 -19.00 21.49 -2.97
C ARG A 484 -18.06 22.36 -3.78
N ARG A 485 -17.83 21.97 -5.05
CA ARG A 485 -17.03 22.80 -5.97
C ARG A 485 -17.73 24.13 -6.23
N ILE A 486 -16.98 25.23 -6.05
CA ILE A 486 -17.40 26.54 -6.55
C ILE A 486 -17.24 26.47 -8.06
N VAL A 487 -18.34 26.40 -8.79
CA VAL A 487 -18.33 26.45 -10.25
C VAL A 487 -18.04 27.91 -10.65
N SER A 488 -16.76 28.24 -10.87
CA SER A 488 -16.42 29.49 -11.52
C SER A 488 -16.88 29.42 -12.98
N SER A 489 -17.54 30.44 -13.45
CA SER A 489 -18.04 30.57 -14.83
C SER A 489 -16.94 30.74 -15.89
N GLU A 490 -15.68 30.75 -15.52
CA GLU A 490 -14.55 30.82 -16.46
C GLU A 490 -14.05 29.40 -16.84
N PRO A 491 -13.95 29.12 -18.16
CA PRO A 491 -13.34 27.86 -18.60
C PRO A 491 -11.85 27.87 -18.22
N LEU A 492 -11.45 26.83 -17.48
CA LEU A 492 -10.04 26.59 -17.14
C LEU A 492 -9.21 26.49 -18.43
N LYS A 493 -8.27 27.40 -18.63
CA LYS A 493 -7.31 27.33 -19.72
C LYS A 493 -6.48 26.05 -19.56
N ALA A 494 -6.36 25.29 -20.66
CA ALA A 494 -5.46 24.15 -20.73
C ALA A 494 -4.02 24.60 -20.35
N PRO A 495 -3.24 23.76 -19.62
CA PRO A 495 -1.85 24.06 -19.35
C PRO A 495 -1.11 24.24 -20.68
N GLN A 496 -0.47 25.39 -20.88
CA GLN A 496 0.41 25.60 -22.01
C GLN A 496 1.63 24.69 -21.83
N ALA A 497 1.92 23.88 -22.85
CA ALA A 497 3.13 23.09 -22.94
C ALA A 497 4.33 24.07 -22.95
N SER A 498 5.17 23.95 -21.96
CA SER A 498 6.52 24.55 -21.92
C SER A 498 7.56 23.47 -22.09
#